data_57654eeb5dcd79aa5d08160a773b569c
#
_entry.id   57654eeb5dcd79aa5d08160a773b569c
#
_cell.length_a   1.000
_cell.length_b   1.000
_cell.length_c   1.000
_cell.angle_alpha   90.00
_cell.angle_beta   90.00
_cell.angle_gamma   90.00
#
_symmetry.space_group_name_H-M   'P 1'
#
loop_
_entity.id
_entity.type
_entity.pdbx_description
1 polymer ?
#
loop_
_entity_poly.entity_id
_entity_poly.type
_entity_poly.pdbx_seq_one_letter_code
_entity_poly.pdbx_strand_id
1 'polypeptide(L)'
;MPLQNIGTVYGKELTEALRDRRTLISTLLVPLLLFPLMSVGFFGLALTLEKKAEEEIPKVMLLGGADSPQVVGELRASKKIEVVPATPDWKDKIINKEIRAAIAIPDGFEASLAQQNPQTIEIYKYRGELKSSISADTVETNLKAYRDKVIESRLDANHVPASVLKPFLIKQENVAPPEKVGGAAFGGIIGYMVILLCLTGGMYPAMDLTAGEKERGTMETILSSPISRLDLVLGKFFLVLTASLVTAALSVLSMGVSFWGIQQLKAFDVTNNPDAAAMQLQIKLPAVLSVFLMALPLAVLFSAGLITISLFAKSYKEAQSYVTPLMILVIIPAVAAMLPGVELTAKLALIPILNVSLLCKELVTGTYHWNFIVLIFLSTCVYAAAALFLAVKMFQREDVLFRS
;
A
#
# COMPACT_ATOMS: atom_id res chain seq x y z
N MET A 1 -20.76 -42.31 6.45
CA MET A 1 -20.58 -42.39 4.99
C MET A 1 -20.44 -41.04 4.29
N PRO A 2 -21.23 -39.98 4.51
CA PRO A 2 -21.05 -38.72 3.75
C PRO A 2 -19.68 -38.05 3.99
N LEU A 3 -19.18 -37.99 5.21
CA LEU A 3 -17.86 -37.40 5.52
C LEU A 3 -16.68 -38.13 4.85
N GLN A 4 -16.79 -39.46 4.66
CA GLN A 4 -15.77 -40.25 4.02
C GLN A 4 -15.69 -39.98 2.51
N ASN A 5 -16.84 -39.78 1.86
CA ASN A 5 -16.91 -39.40 0.45
C ASN A 5 -16.33 -38.01 0.21
N ILE A 6 -16.70 -37.02 1.05
CA ILE A 6 -16.15 -35.66 0.99
C ILE A 6 -14.62 -35.71 1.14
N GLY A 7 -14.11 -36.47 2.12
CA GLY A 7 -12.68 -36.60 2.34
C GLY A 7 -11.95 -37.23 1.15
N THR A 8 -12.57 -38.23 0.49
CA THR A 8 -12.00 -38.87 -0.70
C THR A 8 -11.94 -37.92 -1.88
N VAL A 9 -13.01 -37.15 -2.14
CA VAL A 9 -13.03 -36.13 -3.20
C VAL A 9 -11.98 -35.08 -2.90
N TYR A 10 -11.97 -34.51 -1.69
CA TYR A 10 -10.98 -33.52 -1.28
C TYR A 10 -9.54 -34.02 -1.46
N GLY A 11 -9.23 -35.25 -1.02
CA GLY A 11 -7.89 -35.81 -1.13
C GLY A 11 -7.44 -36.03 -2.58
N LYS A 12 -8.36 -36.46 -3.46
CA LYS A 12 -8.11 -36.54 -4.91
C LYS A 12 -7.78 -35.17 -5.47
N GLU A 13 -8.66 -34.19 -5.26
CA GLU A 13 -8.50 -32.83 -5.78
C GLU A 13 -7.25 -32.14 -5.23
N LEU A 14 -6.93 -32.35 -3.94
CA LEU A 14 -5.71 -31.83 -3.33
C LEU A 14 -4.44 -32.40 -4.00
N THR A 15 -4.46 -33.70 -4.30
CA THR A 15 -3.33 -34.35 -4.97
C THR A 15 -3.13 -33.83 -6.39
N GLU A 16 -4.21 -33.55 -7.12
CA GLU A 16 -4.17 -32.96 -8.45
C GLU A 16 -3.68 -31.50 -8.37
N ALA A 17 -4.21 -30.70 -7.46
CA ALA A 17 -3.79 -29.30 -7.24
C ALA A 17 -2.30 -29.18 -6.87
N LEU A 18 -1.77 -30.09 -6.07
CA LEU A 18 -0.34 -30.13 -5.71
C LEU A 18 0.57 -30.54 -6.89
N ARG A 19 0.03 -31.08 -7.98
CA ARG A 19 0.76 -31.38 -9.22
C ARG A 19 0.60 -30.28 -10.27
N ASP A 20 -0.38 -29.39 -10.13
CA ASP A 20 -0.59 -28.29 -11.05
C ASP A 20 0.34 -27.11 -10.72
N ARG A 21 1.26 -26.82 -11.66
CA ARG A 21 2.23 -25.71 -11.50
C ARG A 21 1.56 -24.35 -11.38
N ARG A 22 0.42 -24.11 -12.04
CA ARG A 22 -0.27 -22.82 -12.01
C ARG A 22 -0.86 -22.58 -10.62
N THR A 23 -1.50 -23.58 -10.07
CA THR A 23 -2.06 -23.53 -8.71
C THR A 23 -0.94 -23.34 -7.68
N LEU A 24 0.16 -24.09 -7.77
CA LEU A 24 1.29 -23.92 -6.84
C LEU A 24 1.92 -22.52 -6.92
N ILE A 25 2.12 -22.01 -8.12
CA ILE A 25 2.68 -20.66 -8.30
C ILE A 25 1.74 -19.60 -7.68
N SER A 26 0.44 -19.66 -7.99
CA SER A 26 -0.53 -18.66 -7.50
C SER A 26 -0.77 -18.76 -5.99
N THR A 27 -0.82 -19.98 -5.45
CA THR A 27 -1.20 -20.21 -4.04
C THR A 27 -0.01 -20.13 -3.09
N LEU A 28 1.19 -20.50 -3.52
CA LEU A 28 2.38 -20.54 -2.66
C LEU A 28 3.42 -19.50 -3.05
N LEU A 29 3.86 -19.48 -4.32
CA LEU A 29 5.00 -18.67 -4.74
C LEU A 29 4.66 -17.17 -4.76
N VAL A 30 3.52 -16.81 -5.35
CA VAL A 30 3.11 -15.39 -5.47
C VAL A 30 2.97 -14.74 -4.09
N PRO A 31 2.19 -15.27 -3.12
CA PRO A 31 2.05 -14.62 -1.82
C PRO A 31 3.36 -14.61 -1.01
N LEU A 32 4.22 -15.62 -1.19
CA LEU A 32 5.51 -15.68 -0.49
C LEU A 32 6.50 -14.62 -1.01
N LEU A 33 6.53 -14.37 -2.32
CA LEU A 33 7.50 -13.46 -2.94
C LEU A 33 6.98 -12.04 -3.11
N LEU A 34 5.67 -11.83 -3.19
CA LEU A 34 5.09 -10.52 -3.51
C LEU A 34 5.50 -9.45 -2.49
N PHE A 35 5.35 -9.71 -1.19
CA PHE A 35 5.70 -8.76 -0.15
C PHE A 35 7.21 -8.47 -0.06
N PRO A 36 8.11 -9.46 -0.03
CA PRO A 36 9.53 -9.20 -0.06
C PRO A 36 9.98 -8.41 -1.28
N LEU A 37 9.49 -8.76 -2.47
CA LEU A 37 9.84 -8.05 -3.70
C LEU A 37 9.32 -6.62 -3.71
N MET A 38 8.07 -6.39 -3.29
CA MET A 38 7.51 -5.05 -3.20
C MET A 38 8.21 -4.22 -2.12
N SER A 39 8.42 -4.78 -0.94
CA SER A 39 9.03 -4.04 0.17
C SER A 39 10.50 -3.74 -0.09
N VAL A 40 11.33 -4.74 -0.38
CA VAL A 40 12.76 -4.53 -0.65
C VAL A 40 12.96 -3.75 -1.95
N GLY A 41 12.18 -4.05 -3.00
CA GLY A 41 12.26 -3.36 -4.29
C GLY A 41 11.86 -1.89 -4.17
N PHE A 42 10.68 -1.62 -3.61
CA PHE A 42 10.16 -0.27 -3.49
C PHE A 42 10.98 0.59 -2.51
N PHE A 43 11.21 0.09 -1.31
CA PHE A 43 11.98 0.84 -0.32
C PHE A 43 13.45 0.95 -0.71
N GLY A 44 14.07 -0.10 -1.25
CA GLY A 44 15.44 -0.05 -1.74
C GLY A 44 15.62 0.95 -2.89
N LEU A 45 14.66 0.98 -3.83
CA LEU A 45 14.66 1.95 -4.92
C LEU A 45 14.44 3.37 -4.40
N ALA A 46 13.47 3.57 -3.49
CA ALA A 46 13.18 4.88 -2.90
C ALA A 46 14.41 5.45 -2.19
N LEU A 47 15.07 4.67 -1.32
CA LEU A 47 16.31 5.06 -0.63
C LEU A 47 17.47 5.34 -1.60
N THR A 48 17.58 4.54 -2.68
CA THR A 48 18.64 4.76 -3.68
C THR A 48 18.41 6.05 -4.47
N LEU A 49 17.13 6.34 -4.79
CA LEU A 49 16.76 7.58 -5.47
C LEU A 49 16.95 8.81 -4.58
N GLU A 50 16.61 8.69 -3.30
CA GLU A 50 16.80 9.75 -2.31
C GLU A 50 18.29 10.06 -2.12
N LYS A 51 19.14 9.05 -1.87
CA LYS A 51 20.59 9.21 -1.78
C LYS A 51 21.19 9.83 -3.03
N LYS A 52 20.82 9.34 -4.22
CA LYS A 52 21.29 9.94 -5.48
C LYS A 52 20.81 11.38 -5.66
N ALA A 53 19.62 11.72 -5.15
CA ALA A 53 19.13 13.10 -5.21
C ALA A 53 19.85 14.02 -4.22
N GLU A 54 20.31 13.49 -3.08
CA GLU A 54 21.11 14.23 -2.09
C GLU A 54 22.59 14.36 -2.51
N GLU A 55 23.16 13.35 -3.16
CA GLU A 55 24.56 13.35 -3.63
C GLU A 55 24.74 14.21 -4.90
N GLU A 56 23.70 14.39 -5.70
CA GLU A 56 23.76 15.21 -6.92
C GLU A 56 23.68 16.70 -6.53
N ILE A 57 24.78 17.44 -6.73
CA ILE A 57 24.78 18.89 -6.54
C ILE A 57 23.90 19.53 -7.62
N PRO A 58 22.71 20.06 -7.29
CA PRO A 58 21.78 20.56 -8.28
C PRO A 58 22.28 21.88 -8.86
N LYS A 59 22.16 22.02 -10.19
CA LYS A 59 22.40 23.28 -10.88
C LYS A 59 21.22 24.21 -10.66
N VAL A 60 21.50 25.37 -10.07
CA VAL A 60 20.52 26.42 -9.79
C VAL A 60 20.93 27.67 -10.54
N MET A 61 20.02 28.22 -11.35
CA MET A 61 20.31 29.41 -12.13
C MET A 61 19.98 30.66 -11.33
N LEU A 62 20.88 31.63 -11.36
CA LEU A 62 20.71 32.91 -10.73
C LEU A 62 20.23 33.95 -11.76
N LEU A 63 19.03 34.49 -11.57
CA LEU A 63 18.43 35.53 -12.38
C LEU A 63 18.55 36.88 -11.63
N GLY A 64 19.36 37.81 -12.13
CA GLY A 64 19.64 39.06 -11.42
C GLY A 64 20.69 38.95 -10.31
N GLY A 65 20.68 39.88 -9.36
CA GLY A 65 21.59 39.87 -8.19
C GLY A 65 23.03 40.32 -8.51
N ALA A 66 23.30 40.92 -9.66
CA ALA A 66 24.63 41.41 -10.01
C ALA A 66 25.14 42.49 -9.05
N ASP A 67 24.24 43.28 -8.48
CA ASP A 67 24.45 44.32 -7.49
C ASP A 67 24.30 43.88 -6.03
N SER A 68 24.19 42.55 -5.81
CA SER A 68 23.93 41.94 -4.51
C SER A 68 24.96 40.85 -4.17
N PRO A 69 26.25 41.22 -3.99
CA PRO A 69 27.34 40.29 -3.86
C PRO A 69 27.29 39.44 -2.59
N GLN A 70 26.67 39.91 -1.48
CA GLN A 70 26.62 39.16 -0.23
C GLN A 70 25.69 37.98 -0.33
N VAL A 71 24.44 38.16 -0.77
CA VAL A 71 23.48 37.06 -0.93
C VAL A 71 23.94 36.06 -2.00
N VAL A 72 24.51 36.57 -3.12
CA VAL A 72 25.11 35.74 -4.16
C VAL A 72 26.32 34.95 -3.64
N GLY A 73 27.15 35.58 -2.83
CA GLY A 73 28.28 34.95 -2.16
C GLY A 73 27.88 33.83 -1.21
N GLU A 74 26.85 34.05 -0.40
CA GLU A 74 26.30 33.00 0.49
C GLU A 74 25.72 31.83 -0.31
N LEU A 75 24.98 32.08 -1.40
CA LEU A 75 24.46 31.03 -2.25
C LEU A 75 25.59 30.22 -2.93
N ARG A 76 26.64 30.89 -3.41
CA ARG A 76 27.83 30.24 -4.01
C ARG A 76 28.70 29.50 -2.99
N ALA A 77 28.73 29.97 -1.77
CA ALA A 77 29.46 29.29 -0.66
C ALA A 77 28.79 28.00 -0.21
N SER A 78 27.51 27.83 -0.54
CA SER A 78 26.81 26.60 -0.25
C SER A 78 27.35 25.45 -1.10
N LYS A 79 27.93 24.45 -0.44
CA LYS A 79 28.39 23.20 -1.11
C LYS A 79 27.26 22.31 -1.63
N LYS A 80 26.01 22.67 -1.34
CA LYS A 80 24.82 21.87 -1.67
C LYS A 80 24.15 22.27 -2.99
N ILE A 81 24.60 23.35 -3.63
CA ILE A 81 24.07 23.84 -4.91
C ILE A 81 25.20 24.36 -5.82
N GLU A 82 25.08 24.15 -7.11
CA GLU A 82 25.96 24.75 -8.13
C GLU A 82 25.23 25.94 -8.76
N VAL A 83 25.71 27.14 -8.53
CA VAL A 83 25.12 28.36 -9.08
C VAL A 83 25.61 28.58 -10.51
N VAL A 84 24.70 28.56 -11.49
CA VAL A 84 25.00 28.82 -12.90
C VAL A 84 24.48 30.19 -13.33
N PRO A 85 25.14 30.85 -14.34
CA PRO A 85 24.75 32.16 -14.81
C PRO A 85 23.41 32.13 -15.54
N ALA A 86 22.72 33.29 -15.55
CA ALA A 86 21.44 33.45 -16.22
C ALA A 86 21.56 33.27 -17.75
N THR A 87 20.56 32.60 -18.31
CA THR A 87 20.34 32.50 -19.76
C THR A 87 18.88 32.83 -20.08
N PRO A 88 18.57 33.40 -21.26
CA PRO A 88 17.21 33.82 -21.61
C PRO A 88 16.21 32.66 -21.63
N ASP A 89 16.67 31.46 -21.90
CA ASP A 89 15.92 30.20 -22.03
C ASP A 89 15.78 29.43 -20.70
N TRP A 90 15.92 30.11 -19.56
CA TRP A 90 15.93 29.48 -18.23
C TRP A 90 14.69 28.64 -17.91
N LYS A 91 13.50 29.06 -18.39
CA LYS A 91 12.26 28.31 -18.19
C LYS A 91 12.30 26.95 -18.90
N ASP A 92 12.75 26.96 -20.15
CA ASP A 92 12.89 25.73 -20.94
C ASP A 92 13.94 24.79 -20.34
N LYS A 93 15.02 25.36 -19.77
CA LYS A 93 16.04 24.56 -19.07
C LYS A 93 15.52 23.91 -17.78
N ILE A 94 14.59 24.55 -17.04
CA ILE A 94 13.89 23.92 -15.92
C ILE A 94 12.98 22.79 -16.43
N ILE A 95 12.21 23.06 -17.49
CA ILE A 95 11.31 22.06 -18.10
C ILE A 95 12.09 20.86 -18.63
N ASN A 96 13.21 21.11 -19.29
CA ASN A 96 14.11 20.07 -19.83
C ASN A 96 15.02 19.42 -18.77
N LYS A 97 14.92 19.86 -17.50
CA LYS A 97 15.69 19.32 -16.37
C LYS A 97 17.21 19.53 -16.46
N GLU A 98 17.66 20.49 -17.25
CA GLU A 98 19.06 20.88 -17.33
C GLU A 98 19.50 21.66 -16.09
N ILE A 99 18.59 22.47 -15.52
CA ILE A 99 18.70 23.09 -14.21
C ILE A 99 17.53 22.66 -13.32
N ARG A 100 17.74 22.64 -12.01
CA ARG A 100 16.74 22.15 -11.06
C ARG A 100 15.86 23.24 -10.48
N ALA A 101 16.39 24.47 -10.36
CA ALA A 101 15.65 25.63 -9.90
C ALA A 101 16.27 26.91 -10.50
N ALA A 102 15.51 28.01 -10.45
CA ALA A 102 16.06 29.34 -10.70
C ALA A 102 15.65 30.28 -9.57
N ILE A 103 16.54 31.25 -9.25
CA ILE A 103 16.35 32.24 -8.20
C ILE A 103 16.37 33.60 -8.86
N ALA A 104 15.30 34.37 -8.74
CA ALA A 104 15.27 35.76 -9.14
C ALA A 104 15.53 36.67 -7.95
N ILE A 105 16.64 37.40 -8.00
CA ILE A 105 16.99 38.41 -7.02
C ILE A 105 16.72 39.75 -7.70
N PRO A 106 15.86 40.61 -7.13
CA PRO A 106 15.53 41.90 -7.69
C PRO A 106 16.75 42.85 -7.66
N ASP A 107 16.81 43.73 -8.64
CA ASP A 107 17.86 44.78 -8.69
C ASP A 107 17.77 45.67 -7.46
N GLY A 108 18.91 46.08 -6.90
CA GLY A 108 18.96 46.91 -5.70
C GLY A 108 18.60 46.19 -4.41
N PHE A 109 18.60 44.82 -4.39
CA PHE A 109 18.19 44.02 -3.23
C PHE A 109 18.98 44.40 -1.95
N GLU A 110 20.31 44.44 -2.01
CA GLU A 110 21.12 44.78 -0.82
C GLU A 110 20.98 46.26 -0.42
N ALA A 111 20.84 47.18 -1.38
CA ALA A 111 20.57 48.57 -1.09
C ALA A 111 19.23 48.76 -0.37
N SER A 112 18.20 48.06 -0.82
CA SER A 112 16.88 48.02 -0.18
C SER A 112 16.93 47.39 1.21
N LEU A 113 17.70 46.30 1.37
CA LEU A 113 17.96 45.68 2.67
C LEU A 113 18.61 46.66 3.65
N ALA A 114 19.59 47.46 3.19
CA ALA A 114 20.24 48.46 4.02
C ALA A 114 19.28 49.58 4.44
N GLN A 115 18.29 49.90 3.59
CA GLN A 115 17.22 50.91 3.87
C GLN A 115 16.06 50.31 4.67
N GLN A 116 16.15 49.06 5.11
CA GLN A 116 15.11 48.32 5.84
C GLN A 116 13.82 48.10 5.01
N ASN A 117 13.87 48.21 3.68
CA ASN A 117 12.77 47.91 2.79
C ASN A 117 12.74 46.43 2.44
N PRO A 118 11.65 45.70 2.75
CA PRO A 118 11.55 44.31 2.40
C PRO A 118 11.43 44.09 0.89
N GLN A 119 12.20 43.19 0.35
CA GLN A 119 12.16 42.78 -1.03
C GLN A 119 11.82 41.27 -1.13
N THR A 120 11.28 40.85 -2.29
CA THR A 120 10.91 39.46 -2.51
C THR A 120 11.93 38.75 -3.43
N ILE A 121 12.51 37.68 -2.98
CA ILE A 121 13.28 36.73 -3.82
C ILE A 121 12.32 35.66 -4.28
N GLU A 122 12.26 35.43 -5.58
CA GLU A 122 11.41 34.37 -6.16
C GLU A 122 12.22 33.11 -6.48
N ILE A 123 11.69 31.96 -6.11
CA ILE A 123 12.26 30.65 -6.42
C ILE A 123 11.35 29.94 -7.40
N TYR A 124 11.87 29.68 -8.59
CA TYR A 124 11.15 28.95 -9.63
C TYR A 124 11.56 27.48 -9.62
N LYS A 125 10.55 26.59 -9.58
CA LYS A 125 10.74 25.15 -9.60
C LYS A 125 9.73 24.45 -10.50
N TYR A 126 10.07 23.26 -10.96
CA TYR A 126 9.15 22.38 -11.68
C TYR A 126 8.35 21.55 -10.68
N ARG A 127 7.06 21.89 -10.51
CA ARG A 127 6.18 21.14 -9.60
C ARG A 127 5.89 19.77 -10.17
N GLY A 128 6.14 18.72 -9.41
CA GLY A 128 5.97 17.32 -9.83
C GLY A 128 7.29 16.60 -10.13
N GLU A 129 8.42 17.30 -10.10
CA GLU A 129 9.73 16.68 -10.12
C GLU A 129 10.39 16.73 -8.73
N LEU A 130 10.72 15.56 -8.18
CA LEU A 130 11.29 15.41 -6.84
C LEU A 130 12.60 16.19 -6.68
N LYS A 131 13.54 16.04 -7.63
CA LYS A 131 14.84 16.71 -7.58
C LYS A 131 14.71 18.24 -7.64
N SER A 132 13.80 18.77 -8.45
CA SER A 132 13.52 20.21 -8.51
C SER A 132 12.95 20.74 -7.20
N SER A 133 12.05 19.97 -6.57
CA SER A 133 11.50 20.34 -5.26
C SER A 133 12.56 20.35 -4.16
N ILE A 134 13.38 19.28 -4.05
CA ILE A 134 14.50 19.20 -3.09
C ILE A 134 15.48 20.35 -3.30
N SER A 135 15.81 20.67 -4.57
CA SER A 135 16.71 21.78 -4.89
C SER A 135 16.15 23.14 -4.46
N ALA A 136 14.87 23.39 -4.73
CA ALA A 136 14.20 24.62 -4.31
C ALA A 136 14.14 24.74 -2.78
N ASP A 137 13.85 23.65 -2.08
CA ASP A 137 13.81 23.61 -0.61
C ASP A 137 15.22 23.83 0.00
N THR A 138 16.27 23.33 -0.65
CA THR A 138 17.67 23.59 -0.28
C THR A 138 18.01 25.07 -0.45
N VAL A 139 17.62 25.68 -1.57
CA VAL A 139 17.79 27.11 -1.84
C VAL A 139 17.03 27.95 -0.79
N GLU A 140 15.77 27.60 -0.53
CA GLU A 140 14.95 28.30 0.46
C GLU A 140 15.58 28.23 1.86
N THR A 141 16.14 27.09 2.24
CA THR A 141 16.83 26.91 3.51
C THR A 141 18.07 27.81 3.61
N ASN A 142 18.88 27.89 2.53
CA ASN A 142 20.04 28.76 2.49
C ASN A 142 19.63 30.25 2.57
N LEU A 143 18.59 30.65 1.86
CA LEU A 143 18.06 32.04 1.91
C LEU A 143 17.45 32.37 3.27
N LYS A 144 16.79 31.43 3.93
CA LYS A 144 16.31 31.60 5.31
C LYS A 144 17.48 31.78 6.30
N ALA A 145 18.54 31.00 6.16
CA ALA A 145 19.74 31.16 6.99
C ALA A 145 20.40 32.52 6.77
N TYR A 146 20.50 33.00 5.52
CA TYR A 146 20.98 34.34 5.22
C TYR A 146 20.07 35.42 5.82
N ARG A 147 18.76 35.29 5.65
CA ARG A 147 17.77 36.20 6.27
C ARG A 147 17.94 36.28 7.78
N ASP A 148 18.12 35.13 8.43
CA ASP A 148 18.24 35.07 9.89
C ASP A 148 19.55 35.75 10.35
N LYS A 149 20.67 35.60 9.61
CA LYS A 149 21.91 36.36 9.84
C LYS A 149 21.72 37.88 9.71
N VAL A 150 20.99 38.30 8.68
CA VAL A 150 20.67 39.73 8.48
C VAL A 150 19.82 40.28 9.63
N ILE A 151 18.84 39.52 10.09
CA ILE A 151 18.00 39.88 11.23
C ILE A 151 18.84 39.97 12.50
N GLU A 152 19.70 38.98 12.80
CA GLU A 152 20.57 38.95 13.97
C GLU A 152 21.50 40.19 13.99
N SER A 153 22.15 40.47 12.87
CA SER A 153 22.99 41.66 12.71
C SER A 153 22.23 42.98 12.97
N ARG A 154 20.98 43.09 12.55
CA ARG A 154 20.15 44.27 12.80
C ARG A 154 19.73 44.40 14.27
N LEU A 155 19.40 43.29 14.91
CA LEU A 155 19.06 43.25 16.33
C LEU A 155 20.22 43.70 17.20
N ASP A 156 21.41 43.13 16.88
CA ASP A 156 22.64 43.49 17.60
C ASP A 156 22.99 44.96 17.44
N ALA A 157 22.88 45.53 16.22
CA ALA A 157 23.12 46.94 15.93
C ALA A 157 22.17 47.87 16.69
N ASN A 158 20.95 47.41 16.96
CA ASN A 158 19.93 48.21 17.69
C ASN A 158 19.83 47.80 19.17
N HIS A 159 20.74 46.97 19.69
CA HIS A 159 20.72 46.45 21.06
C HIS A 159 19.39 45.77 21.47
N VAL A 160 18.71 45.13 20.52
CA VAL A 160 17.43 44.43 20.72
C VAL A 160 17.73 42.93 20.89
N PRO A 161 17.31 42.29 22.00
CA PRO A 161 17.57 40.88 22.19
C PRO A 161 16.78 40.04 21.17
N ALA A 162 17.42 38.98 20.66
CA ALA A 162 16.85 38.05 19.70
C ALA A 162 15.54 37.37 20.18
N SER A 163 15.32 37.35 21.50
CA SER A 163 14.08 36.84 22.12
C SER A 163 12.82 37.65 21.72
N VAL A 164 12.98 38.88 21.25
CA VAL A 164 11.85 39.69 20.76
C VAL A 164 11.21 39.06 19.52
N LEU A 165 11.99 38.45 18.65
CA LEU A 165 11.48 37.74 17.46
C LEU A 165 10.84 36.37 17.77
N LYS A 166 11.23 35.76 18.85
CA LYS A 166 10.71 34.44 19.27
C LYS A 166 10.29 34.52 20.74
N PRO A 167 9.18 35.21 21.07
CA PRO A 167 8.75 35.40 22.46
C PRO A 167 8.35 34.09 23.13
N PHE A 168 8.05 33.05 22.36
CA PHE A 168 7.84 31.70 22.82
C PHE A 168 8.25 30.70 21.72
N LEU A 169 8.58 29.49 22.12
CA LEU A 169 8.90 28.40 21.21
C LEU A 169 7.67 27.50 21.07
N ILE A 170 7.28 27.22 19.82
CA ILE A 170 6.26 26.22 19.52
C ILE A 170 6.99 24.90 19.28
N LYS A 171 6.76 23.93 20.17
CA LYS A 171 7.26 22.56 20.02
C LYS A 171 6.09 21.66 19.71
N GLN A 172 6.12 21.01 18.56
CA GLN A 172 5.15 19.96 18.22
C GLN A 172 5.73 18.63 18.71
N GLU A 173 4.98 17.93 19.55
CA GLU A 173 5.33 16.59 19.99
C GLU A 173 4.30 15.61 19.49
N ASN A 174 4.77 14.57 18.82
CA ASN A 174 3.90 13.47 18.43
C ASN A 174 3.68 12.57 19.66
N VAL A 175 2.48 12.59 20.21
CA VAL A 175 2.09 11.75 21.34
C VAL A 175 1.54 10.38 20.92
N ALA A 176 1.40 10.12 19.62
CA ALA A 176 0.96 8.83 19.13
C ALA A 176 2.08 7.78 19.28
N PRO A 177 1.80 6.61 19.86
CA PRO A 177 2.76 5.51 19.85
C PRO A 177 3.25 5.19 18.43
N PRO A 178 4.53 4.84 18.22
CA PRO A 178 5.07 4.51 16.89
C PRO A 178 4.26 3.44 16.16
N GLU A 179 3.72 2.46 16.90
CA GLU A 179 2.87 1.38 16.39
C GLU A 179 1.59 1.93 15.72
N LYS A 180 0.98 2.99 16.30
CA LYS A 180 -0.22 3.60 15.72
C LYS A 180 0.10 4.40 14.47
N VAL A 181 1.22 5.07 14.42
CA VAL A 181 1.63 5.87 13.25
C VAL A 181 1.93 4.95 12.07
N GLY A 182 2.78 3.92 12.25
CA GLY A 182 3.09 2.93 11.24
C GLY A 182 1.86 2.11 10.81
N GLY A 183 1.03 1.72 11.77
CA GLY A 183 -0.22 1.01 11.49
C GLY A 183 -1.23 1.84 10.69
N ALA A 184 -1.33 3.14 10.94
CA ALA A 184 -2.20 4.03 10.19
C ALA A 184 -1.72 4.19 8.73
N ALA A 185 -0.40 4.24 8.51
CA ALA A 185 0.18 4.35 7.17
C ALA A 185 0.02 3.06 6.34
N PHE A 186 0.30 1.89 6.94
CA PHE A 186 0.39 0.62 6.20
C PHE A 186 -0.78 -0.33 6.45
N GLY A 187 -1.56 -0.15 7.52
CA GLY A 187 -2.62 -1.09 7.90
C GLY A 187 -3.69 -1.28 6.83
N GLY A 188 -4.03 -0.23 6.08
CA GLY A 188 -4.96 -0.33 4.96
C GLY A 188 -4.41 -1.18 3.81
N ILE A 189 -3.12 -1.00 3.47
CA ILE A 189 -2.43 -1.78 2.42
C ILE A 189 -2.40 -3.27 2.82
N ILE A 190 -2.12 -3.54 4.09
CA ILE A 190 -2.08 -4.89 4.64
C ILE A 190 -3.44 -5.58 4.50
N GLY A 191 -4.51 -4.93 4.96
CA GLY A 191 -5.86 -5.45 4.85
C GLY A 191 -6.25 -5.73 3.39
N TYR A 192 -5.99 -4.77 2.51
CA TYR A 192 -6.23 -4.91 1.07
C TYR A 192 -5.48 -6.12 0.48
N MET A 193 -4.19 -6.25 0.76
CA MET A 193 -3.37 -7.33 0.20
C MET A 193 -3.80 -8.71 0.71
N VAL A 194 -4.11 -8.85 2.00
CA VAL A 194 -4.61 -10.12 2.57
C VAL A 194 -5.92 -10.52 1.90
N ILE A 195 -6.84 -9.59 1.70
CA ILE A 195 -8.13 -9.83 1.03
C ILE A 195 -7.91 -10.24 -0.42
N LEU A 196 -7.08 -9.50 -1.15
CA LEU A 196 -6.79 -9.78 -2.56
C LEU A 196 -6.12 -11.15 -2.75
N LEU A 197 -5.12 -11.46 -1.94
CA LEU A 197 -4.41 -12.73 -2.02
C LEU A 197 -5.28 -13.91 -1.56
N CYS A 198 -6.15 -13.71 -0.57
CA CYS A 198 -7.14 -14.71 -0.18
C CYS A 198 -8.10 -15.04 -1.34
N LEU A 199 -8.57 -14.03 -2.08
CA LEU A 199 -9.42 -14.21 -3.26
C LEU A 199 -8.66 -14.92 -4.39
N THR A 200 -7.49 -14.41 -4.76
CA THR A 200 -6.70 -14.92 -5.90
C THR A 200 -6.15 -16.32 -5.65
N GLY A 201 -5.87 -16.68 -4.40
CA GLY A 201 -5.42 -18.03 -4.02
C GLY A 201 -6.44 -19.12 -4.32
N GLY A 202 -7.75 -18.82 -4.15
CA GLY A 202 -8.84 -19.73 -4.50
C GLY A 202 -9.26 -19.67 -5.96
N MET A 203 -8.86 -18.63 -6.69
CA MET A 203 -9.38 -18.37 -8.05
C MET A 203 -9.02 -19.46 -9.05
N TYR A 204 -7.74 -19.84 -9.14
CA TYR A 204 -7.29 -20.87 -10.07
C TYR A 204 -7.90 -22.24 -9.76
N PRO A 205 -7.83 -22.77 -8.52
CA PRO A 205 -8.50 -24.01 -8.18
C PRO A 205 -9.99 -24.00 -8.45
N ALA A 206 -10.70 -22.89 -8.13
CA ALA A 206 -12.14 -22.80 -8.37
C ALA A 206 -12.49 -22.92 -9.86
N MET A 207 -11.75 -22.22 -10.73
CA MET A 207 -11.97 -22.29 -12.18
C MET A 207 -11.60 -23.65 -12.77
N ASP A 208 -10.50 -24.27 -12.31
CA ASP A 208 -10.05 -25.57 -12.80
C ASP A 208 -11.02 -26.70 -12.42
N LEU A 209 -11.47 -26.71 -11.17
CA LEU A 209 -12.40 -27.70 -10.62
C LEU A 209 -13.85 -27.61 -11.15
N THR A 210 -14.19 -26.54 -11.85
CA THR A 210 -15.54 -26.31 -12.40
C THR A 210 -15.50 -26.22 -13.91
N ALA A 211 -15.17 -25.05 -14.44
CA ALA A 211 -15.11 -24.79 -15.87
C ALA A 211 -14.02 -25.62 -16.58
N GLY A 212 -12.87 -25.84 -15.92
CA GLY A 212 -11.80 -26.68 -16.47
C GLY A 212 -12.22 -28.15 -16.64
N GLU A 213 -12.96 -28.71 -15.69
CA GLU A 213 -13.50 -30.06 -15.84
C GLU A 213 -14.58 -30.17 -16.93
N LYS A 214 -15.42 -29.13 -17.10
CA LYS A 214 -16.39 -29.09 -18.21
C LYS A 214 -15.67 -29.05 -19.54
N GLU A 215 -14.65 -28.19 -19.68
CA GLU A 215 -13.87 -28.06 -20.91
C GLU A 215 -13.17 -29.37 -21.30
N ARG A 216 -12.69 -30.13 -20.30
CA ARG A 216 -12.06 -31.46 -20.50
C ARG A 216 -13.05 -32.61 -20.68
N GLY A 217 -14.36 -32.38 -20.50
CA GLY A 217 -15.38 -33.43 -20.54
C GLY A 217 -15.35 -34.41 -19.36
N THR A 218 -14.56 -34.12 -18.32
CA THR A 218 -14.42 -34.98 -17.14
C THR A 218 -15.55 -34.83 -16.14
N MET A 219 -16.30 -33.73 -16.20
CA MET A 219 -17.44 -33.47 -15.33
C MET A 219 -18.52 -34.57 -15.41
N GLU A 220 -18.82 -35.05 -16.61
CA GLU A 220 -19.81 -36.10 -16.82
C GLU A 220 -19.38 -37.43 -16.19
N THR A 221 -18.10 -37.78 -16.32
CA THR A 221 -17.51 -38.96 -15.71
C THR A 221 -17.59 -38.92 -14.18
N ILE A 222 -17.32 -37.77 -13.59
CA ILE A 222 -17.38 -37.59 -12.13
C ILE A 222 -18.85 -37.66 -11.64
N LEU A 223 -19.79 -37.10 -12.38
CA LEU A 223 -21.22 -37.13 -12.05
C LEU A 223 -21.84 -38.53 -12.21
N SER A 224 -21.24 -39.41 -13.01
CA SER A 224 -21.67 -40.81 -13.14
C SER A 224 -21.20 -41.71 -11.98
N SER A 225 -20.33 -41.21 -11.10
CA SER A 225 -19.86 -41.91 -9.91
C SER A 225 -20.98 -42.03 -8.84
N PRO A 226 -20.93 -43.05 -7.96
CA PRO A 226 -21.94 -43.27 -6.92
C PRO A 226 -21.79 -42.29 -5.73
N ILE A 227 -21.33 -41.06 -5.96
CA ILE A 227 -21.12 -40.04 -4.97
C ILE A 227 -22.25 -38.99 -5.05
N SER A 228 -22.77 -38.54 -3.91
CA SER A 228 -23.81 -37.50 -3.93
C SER A 228 -23.25 -36.19 -4.48
N ARG A 229 -24.08 -35.45 -5.22
CA ARG A 229 -23.72 -34.12 -5.76
C ARG A 229 -23.26 -33.16 -4.64
N LEU A 230 -23.86 -33.26 -3.46
CA LEU A 230 -23.50 -32.47 -2.29
C LEU A 230 -22.11 -32.81 -1.78
N ASP A 231 -21.76 -34.11 -1.68
CA ASP A 231 -20.43 -34.53 -1.24
C ASP A 231 -19.34 -34.09 -2.22
N LEU A 232 -19.65 -34.13 -3.53
CA LEU A 232 -18.77 -33.65 -4.59
C LEU A 232 -18.49 -32.15 -4.47
N VAL A 233 -19.57 -31.35 -4.33
CA VAL A 233 -19.46 -29.88 -4.18
C VAL A 233 -18.64 -29.51 -2.94
N LEU A 234 -18.94 -30.15 -1.81
CA LEU A 234 -18.24 -29.87 -0.55
C LEU A 234 -16.77 -30.28 -0.63
N GLY A 235 -16.45 -31.39 -1.28
CA GLY A 235 -15.05 -31.79 -1.48
C GLY A 235 -14.26 -30.74 -2.30
N LYS A 236 -14.83 -30.26 -3.41
CA LYS A 236 -14.24 -29.19 -4.24
C LYS A 236 -14.17 -27.86 -3.49
N PHE A 237 -15.24 -27.51 -2.77
CA PHE A 237 -15.26 -26.31 -1.95
C PHE A 237 -14.15 -26.30 -0.89
N PHE A 238 -13.93 -27.43 -0.19
CA PHE A 238 -12.87 -27.51 0.80
C PHE A 238 -11.47 -27.36 0.20
N LEU A 239 -11.25 -27.80 -1.04
CA LEU A 239 -9.97 -27.54 -1.72
C LEU A 239 -9.78 -26.05 -2.00
N VAL A 240 -10.78 -25.37 -2.59
CA VAL A 240 -10.70 -23.94 -2.88
C VAL A 240 -10.52 -23.13 -1.59
N LEU A 241 -11.25 -23.52 -0.54
CA LEU A 241 -11.10 -22.92 0.80
C LEU A 241 -9.67 -23.10 1.35
N THR A 242 -9.12 -24.31 1.25
CA THR A 242 -7.75 -24.60 1.70
C THR A 242 -6.74 -23.76 0.93
N ALA A 243 -6.86 -23.66 -0.39
CA ALA A 243 -6.00 -22.83 -1.21
C ALA A 243 -6.08 -21.34 -0.81
N SER A 244 -7.29 -20.80 -0.62
CA SER A 244 -7.50 -19.41 -0.16
C SER A 244 -6.87 -19.17 1.22
N LEU A 245 -7.05 -20.08 2.17
CA LEU A 245 -6.51 -19.96 3.52
C LEU A 245 -4.98 -20.10 3.54
N VAL A 246 -4.41 -21.03 2.80
CA VAL A 246 -2.96 -21.18 2.68
C VAL A 246 -2.35 -19.93 2.09
N THR A 247 -2.96 -19.37 1.04
CA THR A 247 -2.49 -18.13 0.41
C THR A 247 -2.57 -16.96 1.38
N ALA A 248 -3.67 -16.81 2.13
CA ALA A 248 -3.81 -15.78 3.15
C ALA A 248 -2.78 -15.93 4.27
N ALA A 249 -2.55 -17.15 4.76
CA ALA A 249 -1.54 -17.43 5.79
C ALA A 249 -0.12 -17.10 5.31
N LEU A 250 0.24 -17.55 4.10
CA LEU A 250 1.54 -17.24 3.51
C LEU A 250 1.74 -15.76 3.25
N SER A 251 0.69 -15.03 2.85
CA SER A 251 0.77 -13.58 2.65
C SER A 251 1.06 -12.84 3.96
N VAL A 252 0.38 -13.19 5.04
CA VAL A 252 0.59 -12.61 6.37
C VAL A 252 1.99 -12.93 6.91
N LEU A 253 2.44 -14.18 6.74
CA LEU A 253 3.80 -14.59 7.13
C LEU A 253 4.87 -13.86 6.32
N SER A 254 4.73 -13.82 5.00
CA SER A 254 5.64 -13.13 4.09
C SER A 254 5.77 -11.65 4.42
N MET A 255 4.64 -11.02 4.74
CA MET A 255 4.61 -9.64 5.17
C MET A 255 5.35 -9.44 6.51
N GLY A 256 5.10 -10.29 7.51
CA GLY A 256 5.80 -10.25 8.79
C GLY A 256 7.32 -10.37 8.63
N VAL A 257 7.78 -11.31 7.81
CA VAL A 257 9.20 -11.50 7.48
C VAL A 257 9.78 -10.27 6.75
N SER A 258 9.02 -9.70 5.82
CA SER A 258 9.46 -8.52 5.07
C SER A 258 9.65 -7.30 5.96
N PHE A 259 8.70 -7.01 6.85
CA PHE A 259 8.82 -5.89 7.80
C PHE A 259 9.94 -6.13 8.82
N TRP A 260 10.10 -7.35 9.32
CA TRP A 260 11.21 -7.71 10.19
C TRP A 260 12.56 -7.51 9.47
N GLY A 261 12.66 -7.94 8.21
CA GLY A 261 13.86 -7.76 7.39
C GLY A 261 14.21 -6.28 7.16
N ILE A 262 13.21 -5.43 6.89
CA ILE A 262 13.40 -3.98 6.72
C ILE A 262 13.95 -3.35 8.00
N GLN A 263 13.46 -3.76 9.18
CA GLN A 263 13.97 -3.26 10.46
C GLN A 263 15.44 -3.63 10.71
N GLN A 264 15.93 -4.75 10.17
CA GLN A 264 17.34 -5.15 10.27
C GLN A 264 18.25 -4.35 9.32
N LEU A 265 17.69 -3.79 8.26
CA LEU A 265 18.42 -2.89 7.38
C LEU A 265 18.61 -1.56 8.12
N LYS A 266 19.86 -1.25 8.54
CA LYS A 266 20.26 0.01 9.21
C LYS A 266 19.94 1.29 8.39
N ALA A 267 19.30 1.14 7.25
CA ALA A 267 18.82 2.23 6.40
C ALA A 267 17.76 3.12 7.08
N PHE A 268 17.05 2.58 8.10
CA PHE A 268 16.16 3.35 8.97
C PHE A 268 16.88 3.70 10.28
N ASP A 269 17.88 4.55 10.20
CA ASP A 269 18.52 5.09 11.39
C ASP A 269 17.57 6.10 12.07
N VAL A 270 16.78 5.55 12.98
CA VAL A 270 15.74 6.26 13.76
C VAL A 270 16.34 7.35 14.64
N THR A 271 17.64 7.27 14.93
CA THR A 271 18.31 8.20 15.85
C THR A 271 18.44 9.60 15.28
N ASN A 272 18.45 9.74 13.95
CA ASN A 272 18.66 11.01 13.26
C ASN A 272 17.44 11.55 12.53
N ASN A 273 16.37 10.74 12.35
CA ASN A 273 15.16 11.15 11.66
C ASN A 273 13.90 10.68 12.41
N PRO A 274 13.23 11.59 13.15
CA PRO A 274 12.00 11.26 13.88
C PRO A 274 10.85 10.79 12.97
N ASP A 275 10.83 11.17 11.69
CA ASP A 275 9.85 10.72 10.73
C ASP A 275 10.11 9.26 10.28
N ALA A 276 11.37 8.82 10.29
CA ALA A 276 11.70 7.41 10.04
C ALA A 276 11.27 6.49 11.20
N ALA A 277 11.21 7.01 12.43
CA ALA A 277 10.63 6.29 13.58
C ALA A 277 9.14 6.02 13.38
N ALA A 278 8.43 6.93 12.74
CA ALA A 278 7.01 6.81 12.42
C ALA A 278 6.73 5.72 11.37
N MET A 279 7.73 5.31 10.60
CA MET A 279 7.62 4.23 9.61
C MET A 279 7.89 2.84 10.20
N GLN A 280 8.24 2.73 11.48
CA GLN A 280 8.41 1.43 12.14
C GLN A 280 7.06 0.75 12.36
N LEU A 281 6.71 -0.14 11.47
CA LEU A 281 5.55 -1.01 11.64
C LEU A 281 5.94 -2.20 12.53
N GLN A 282 5.53 -2.16 13.79
CA GLN A 282 5.68 -3.28 14.72
C GLN A 282 4.40 -4.12 14.72
N ILE A 283 4.38 -5.19 13.93
CA ILE A 283 3.24 -6.09 13.91
C ILE A 283 3.39 -7.08 15.07
N LYS A 284 2.49 -6.99 16.04
CA LYS A 284 2.46 -7.91 17.18
C LYS A 284 1.79 -9.23 16.77
N LEU A 285 2.25 -10.35 17.33
CA LEU A 285 1.67 -11.68 17.07
C LEU A 285 0.14 -11.74 17.25
N PRO A 286 -0.47 -11.10 18.28
CA PRO A 286 -1.94 -11.06 18.39
C PRO A 286 -2.64 -10.41 17.20
N ALA A 287 -2.05 -9.36 16.59
CA ALA A 287 -2.61 -8.73 15.39
C ALA A 287 -2.58 -9.71 14.20
N VAL A 288 -1.48 -10.43 14.00
CA VAL A 288 -1.34 -11.47 12.95
C VAL A 288 -2.42 -12.53 13.10
N LEU A 289 -2.58 -13.06 14.32
CA LEU A 289 -3.58 -14.09 14.60
C LEU A 289 -5.01 -13.57 14.41
N SER A 290 -5.29 -12.34 14.80
CA SER A 290 -6.61 -11.72 14.63
C SER A 290 -6.94 -11.48 13.16
N VAL A 291 -5.99 -11.01 12.36
CA VAL A 291 -6.15 -10.85 10.90
C VAL A 291 -6.44 -12.21 10.25
N PHE A 292 -5.69 -13.24 10.63
CA PHE A 292 -5.91 -14.59 10.11
C PHE A 292 -7.28 -15.15 10.52
N LEU A 293 -7.71 -14.93 11.76
CA LEU A 293 -9.04 -15.33 12.22
C LEU A 293 -10.16 -14.67 11.39
N MET A 294 -10.00 -13.39 11.05
CA MET A 294 -10.95 -12.67 10.18
C MET A 294 -10.91 -13.14 8.73
N ALA A 295 -9.77 -13.67 8.28
CA ALA A 295 -9.66 -14.25 6.95
C ALA A 295 -10.46 -15.56 6.79
N LEU A 296 -10.76 -16.28 7.87
CA LEU A 296 -11.50 -17.55 7.80
C LEU A 296 -12.89 -17.40 7.16
N PRO A 297 -13.83 -16.58 7.71
CA PRO A 297 -15.15 -16.45 7.12
C PRO A 297 -15.09 -15.76 5.75
N LEU A 298 -14.10 -14.90 5.50
CA LEU A 298 -13.88 -14.27 4.22
C LEU A 298 -13.45 -15.28 3.14
N ALA A 299 -12.56 -16.22 3.49
CA ALA A 299 -12.14 -17.30 2.60
C ALA A 299 -13.31 -18.22 2.23
N VAL A 300 -14.23 -18.50 3.19
CA VAL A 300 -15.48 -19.24 2.92
C VAL A 300 -16.35 -18.48 1.91
N LEU A 301 -16.53 -17.18 2.11
CA LEU A 301 -17.30 -16.31 1.21
C LEU A 301 -16.71 -16.32 -0.21
N PHE A 302 -15.40 -16.13 -0.33
CA PHE A 302 -14.74 -16.10 -1.63
C PHE A 302 -14.76 -17.47 -2.33
N SER A 303 -14.48 -18.55 -1.60
CA SER A 303 -14.48 -19.90 -2.17
C SER A 303 -15.87 -20.28 -2.70
N ALA A 304 -16.93 -19.97 -1.95
CA ALA A 304 -18.30 -20.20 -2.38
C ALA A 304 -18.66 -19.34 -3.59
N GLY A 305 -18.32 -18.06 -3.58
CA GLY A 305 -18.57 -17.14 -4.70
C GLY A 305 -17.81 -17.53 -5.97
N LEU A 306 -16.52 -17.86 -5.85
CA LEU A 306 -15.68 -18.28 -6.97
C LEU A 306 -16.21 -19.57 -7.63
N ILE A 307 -16.52 -20.59 -6.84
CA ILE A 307 -17.10 -21.85 -7.35
C ILE A 307 -18.42 -21.56 -8.04
N THR A 308 -19.31 -20.77 -7.40
CA THR A 308 -20.62 -20.46 -7.98
C THR A 308 -20.49 -19.77 -9.33
N ILE A 309 -19.64 -18.74 -9.43
CA ILE A 309 -19.45 -17.97 -10.66
C ILE A 309 -18.79 -18.84 -11.75
N SER A 310 -17.76 -19.59 -11.39
CA SER A 310 -17.03 -20.43 -12.34
C SER A 310 -17.88 -21.60 -12.87
N LEU A 311 -18.90 -22.02 -12.12
CA LEU A 311 -19.82 -23.09 -12.54
C LEU A 311 -20.68 -22.68 -13.75
N PHE A 312 -20.97 -21.38 -13.96
CA PHE A 312 -21.73 -20.90 -15.11
C PHE A 312 -20.91 -20.90 -16.40
N ALA A 313 -19.60 -20.96 -16.32
CA ALA A 313 -18.72 -20.93 -17.47
C ALA A 313 -18.63 -22.31 -18.15
N LYS A 314 -18.43 -22.29 -19.47
CA LYS A 314 -18.23 -23.48 -20.31
C LYS A 314 -16.76 -23.84 -20.49
N SER A 315 -15.88 -22.84 -20.34
CA SER A 315 -14.44 -23.00 -20.47
C SER A 315 -13.69 -22.23 -19.41
N TYR A 316 -12.45 -22.57 -19.21
CA TYR A 316 -11.54 -21.88 -18.26
C TYR A 316 -11.43 -20.37 -18.59
N LYS A 317 -11.32 -20.03 -19.89
CA LYS A 317 -11.22 -18.64 -20.35
C LYS A 317 -12.51 -17.85 -20.06
N GLU A 318 -13.67 -18.48 -20.21
CA GLU A 318 -14.96 -17.86 -19.88
C GLU A 318 -15.10 -17.65 -18.38
N ALA A 319 -14.68 -18.64 -17.56
CA ALA A 319 -14.67 -18.52 -16.12
C ALA A 319 -13.81 -17.33 -15.65
N GLN A 320 -12.63 -17.15 -16.24
CA GLN A 320 -11.76 -16.01 -15.96
C GLN A 320 -12.46 -14.67 -16.27
N SER A 321 -13.22 -14.60 -17.37
CA SER A 321 -13.99 -13.41 -17.74
C SER A 321 -15.11 -13.11 -16.74
N TYR A 322 -15.73 -14.14 -16.14
CA TYR A 322 -16.79 -13.97 -15.13
C TYR A 322 -16.22 -13.64 -13.73
N VAL A 323 -15.04 -14.12 -13.41
CA VAL A 323 -14.37 -13.81 -12.13
C VAL A 323 -13.81 -12.38 -12.10
N THR A 324 -13.43 -11.82 -13.26
CA THR A 324 -12.87 -10.46 -13.33
C THR A 324 -13.79 -9.38 -12.74
N PRO A 325 -15.10 -9.31 -13.02
CA PRO A 325 -16.02 -8.38 -12.35
C PRO A 325 -16.10 -8.59 -10.84
N LEU A 326 -16.05 -9.85 -10.36
CA LEU A 326 -15.99 -10.14 -8.93
C LEU A 326 -14.73 -9.55 -8.29
N MET A 327 -13.57 -9.64 -8.95
CA MET A 327 -12.34 -9.02 -8.46
C MET A 327 -12.49 -7.51 -8.30
N ILE A 328 -13.10 -6.83 -9.27
CA ILE A 328 -13.34 -5.38 -9.21
C ILE A 328 -14.27 -5.06 -8.04
N LEU A 329 -15.34 -5.85 -7.85
CA LEU A 329 -16.29 -5.69 -6.75
C LEU A 329 -15.62 -5.85 -5.38
N VAL A 330 -14.58 -6.68 -5.27
CA VAL A 330 -13.78 -6.89 -4.04
C VAL A 330 -12.74 -5.78 -3.86
N ILE A 331 -12.05 -5.38 -4.93
CA ILE A 331 -10.98 -4.39 -4.88
C ILE A 331 -11.50 -3.02 -4.44
N ILE A 332 -12.64 -2.56 -4.98
CA ILE A 332 -13.17 -1.22 -4.69
C ILE A 332 -13.39 -0.99 -3.19
N PRO A 333 -14.16 -1.82 -2.45
CA PRO A 333 -14.34 -1.62 -1.02
C PRO A 333 -13.05 -1.85 -0.22
N ALA A 334 -12.19 -2.78 -0.64
CA ALA A 334 -10.92 -3.02 0.03
C ALA A 334 -9.97 -1.82 -0.06
N VAL A 335 -9.91 -1.15 -1.23
CA VAL A 335 -9.13 0.08 -1.44
C VAL A 335 -9.77 1.27 -0.72
N ALA A 336 -11.10 1.34 -0.65
CA ALA A 336 -11.80 2.43 0.06
C ALA A 336 -11.39 2.52 1.54
N ALA A 337 -11.02 1.40 2.17
CA ALA A 337 -10.50 1.39 3.54
C ALA A 337 -9.13 2.08 3.70
N MET A 338 -8.38 2.26 2.59
CA MET A 338 -7.08 2.93 2.60
C MET A 338 -7.21 4.46 2.60
N LEU A 339 -8.38 4.99 2.24
CA LEU A 339 -8.57 6.43 2.16
C LEU A 339 -8.41 7.08 3.54
N PRO A 340 -7.76 8.26 3.60
CA PRO A 340 -7.64 9.01 4.84
C PRO A 340 -9.02 9.46 5.33
N GLY A 341 -9.24 9.42 6.66
CA GLY A 341 -10.52 9.79 7.28
C GLY A 341 -11.61 8.70 7.23
N VAL A 342 -11.37 7.56 6.57
CA VAL A 342 -12.28 6.41 6.65
C VAL A 342 -11.94 5.60 7.90
N GLU A 343 -12.81 5.68 8.89
CA GLU A 343 -12.69 5.00 10.19
C GLU A 343 -13.78 3.95 10.35
N LEU A 344 -13.54 2.96 11.23
CA LEU A 344 -14.49 1.90 11.48
C LEU A 344 -15.70 2.43 12.25
N THR A 345 -16.87 2.36 11.62
CA THR A 345 -18.16 2.73 12.19
C THR A 345 -19.12 1.56 12.12
N ALA A 346 -20.18 1.57 12.93
CA ALA A 346 -21.18 0.49 12.94
C ALA A 346 -21.84 0.26 11.56
N LYS A 347 -22.00 1.32 10.75
CA LYS A 347 -22.55 1.20 9.39
C LYS A 347 -21.55 0.54 8.43
N LEU A 348 -20.28 0.94 8.48
CA LEU A 348 -19.22 0.38 7.64
C LEU A 348 -18.84 -1.05 8.04
N ALA A 349 -19.05 -1.41 9.33
CA ALA A 349 -18.85 -2.76 9.85
C ALA A 349 -19.80 -3.81 9.23
N LEU A 350 -20.90 -3.38 8.60
CA LEU A 350 -21.85 -4.27 7.93
C LEU A 350 -21.59 -4.40 6.42
N ILE A 351 -20.72 -3.58 5.84
CA ILE A 351 -20.42 -3.68 4.40
C ILE A 351 -19.37 -4.77 4.20
N PRO A 352 -19.70 -5.86 3.48
CA PRO A 352 -18.76 -6.96 3.28
C PRO A 352 -17.49 -6.48 2.59
N ILE A 353 -16.35 -7.10 2.92
CA ILE A 353 -15.01 -6.79 2.40
C ILE A 353 -14.46 -5.49 3.00
N LEU A 354 -15.18 -4.36 2.93
CA LEU A 354 -14.79 -3.10 3.53
C LEU A 354 -14.60 -3.26 5.06
N ASN A 355 -15.52 -3.96 5.72
CA ASN A 355 -15.49 -4.22 7.15
C ASN A 355 -14.21 -4.97 7.57
N VAL A 356 -13.85 -6.03 6.86
CA VAL A 356 -12.63 -6.80 7.15
C VAL A 356 -11.38 -5.97 6.87
N SER A 357 -11.36 -5.18 5.78
CA SER A 357 -10.23 -4.30 5.44
C SER A 357 -9.99 -3.22 6.51
N LEU A 358 -11.06 -2.54 6.97
CA LEU A 358 -10.98 -1.55 8.05
C LEU A 358 -10.56 -2.19 9.38
N LEU A 359 -11.10 -3.37 9.68
CA LEU A 359 -10.71 -4.08 10.88
C LEU A 359 -9.23 -4.50 10.85
N CYS A 360 -8.73 -5.00 9.73
CA CYS A 360 -7.30 -5.30 9.56
C CYS A 360 -6.43 -4.07 9.82
N LYS A 361 -6.85 -2.89 9.33
CA LYS A 361 -6.17 -1.61 9.60
C LYS A 361 -6.10 -1.34 11.11
N GLU A 362 -7.20 -1.48 11.86
CA GLU A 362 -7.23 -1.28 13.32
C GLU A 362 -6.40 -2.32 14.07
N LEU A 363 -6.49 -3.59 13.71
CA LEU A 363 -5.72 -4.66 14.34
C LEU A 363 -4.21 -4.45 14.21
N VAL A 364 -3.77 -3.97 13.04
CA VAL A 364 -2.36 -3.66 12.79
C VAL A 364 -1.90 -2.43 13.57
N THR A 365 -2.78 -1.45 13.84
CA THR A 365 -2.48 -0.32 14.73
C THR A 365 -2.46 -0.70 16.22
N GLY A 366 -2.74 -1.95 16.54
CA GLY A 366 -2.83 -2.43 17.92
C GLY A 366 -4.10 -1.98 18.66
N THR A 367 -5.11 -1.53 17.93
CA THR A 367 -6.40 -1.10 18.51
C THR A 367 -7.41 -2.24 18.39
N TYR A 368 -7.89 -2.75 19.54
CA TYR A 368 -8.81 -3.88 19.58
C TYR A 368 -10.19 -3.45 20.10
N HIS A 369 -11.11 -3.14 19.21
CA HIS A 369 -12.51 -2.87 19.54
C HIS A 369 -13.32 -4.17 19.47
N TRP A 370 -13.42 -4.92 20.57
CA TRP A 370 -14.06 -6.23 20.64
C TRP A 370 -15.47 -6.26 20.06
N ASN A 371 -16.25 -5.21 20.28
CA ASN A 371 -17.62 -5.10 19.75
C ASN A 371 -17.63 -5.13 18.21
N PHE A 372 -16.72 -4.42 17.57
CA PHE A 372 -16.61 -4.42 16.11
C PHE A 372 -16.01 -5.74 15.58
N ILE A 373 -15.05 -6.32 16.28
CA ILE A 373 -14.47 -7.61 15.93
C ILE A 373 -15.56 -8.68 15.84
N VAL A 374 -16.39 -8.79 16.90
CA VAL A 374 -17.49 -9.76 16.94
C VAL A 374 -18.55 -9.45 15.88
N LEU A 375 -18.94 -8.19 15.73
CA LEU A 375 -19.94 -7.78 14.73
C LEU A 375 -19.49 -8.12 13.31
N ILE A 376 -18.26 -7.79 12.96
CA ILE A 376 -17.68 -8.05 11.62
C ILE A 376 -17.54 -9.56 11.39
N PHE A 377 -17.04 -10.29 12.36
CA PHE A 377 -16.94 -11.76 12.26
C PHE A 377 -18.31 -12.40 12.00
N LEU A 378 -19.32 -12.07 12.78
CA LEU A 378 -20.67 -12.61 12.64
C LEU A 378 -21.31 -12.19 11.32
N SER A 379 -21.22 -10.91 10.94
CA SER A 379 -21.78 -10.45 9.65
C SER A 379 -21.11 -11.14 8.46
N THR A 380 -19.78 -11.31 8.50
CA THR A 380 -19.06 -12.02 7.44
C THR A 380 -19.41 -13.50 7.40
N CYS A 381 -19.62 -14.15 8.55
CA CYS A 381 -20.14 -15.52 8.63
C CYS A 381 -21.53 -15.66 7.99
N VAL A 382 -22.42 -14.70 8.20
CA VAL A 382 -23.75 -14.69 7.56
C VAL A 382 -23.63 -14.59 6.04
N TYR A 383 -22.78 -13.69 5.52
CA TYR A 383 -22.54 -13.58 4.09
C TYR A 383 -21.91 -14.85 3.51
N ALA A 384 -20.95 -15.43 4.22
CA ALA A 384 -20.30 -16.68 3.85
C ALA A 384 -21.29 -17.86 3.80
N ALA A 385 -22.17 -17.96 4.80
CA ALA A 385 -23.21 -18.98 4.84
C ALA A 385 -24.22 -18.82 3.69
N ALA A 386 -24.64 -17.58 3.39
CA ALA A 386 -25.53 -17.30 2.27
C ALA A 386 -24.87 -17.66 0.92
N ALA A 387 -23.59 -17.31 0.73
CA ALA A 387 -22.85 -17.65 -0.48
C ALA A 387 -22.67 -19.17 -0.64
N LEU A 388 -22.33 -19.89 0.44
CA LEU A 388 -22.22 -21.34 0.42
C LEU A 388 -23.55 -22.02 0.13
N PHE A 389 -24.65 -21.54 0.73
CA PHE A 389 -25.99 -22.03 0.41
C PHE A 389 -26.33 -21.87 -1.07
N LEU A 390 -26.02 -20.70 -1.66
CA LEU A 390 -26.19 -20.46 -3.10
C LEU A 390 -25.34 -21.39 -3.93
N ALA A 391 -24.07 -21.61 -3.56
CA ALA A 391 -23.16 -22.52 -4.26
C ALA A 391 -23.74 -23.92 -4.31
N VAL A 392 -24.17 -24.47 -3.17
CA VAL A 392 -24.77 -25.80 -3.08
C VAL A 392 -26.05 -25.89 -3.94
N LYS A 393 -26.94 -24.87 -3.85
CA LYS A 393 -28.18 -24.83 -4.62
C LYS A 393 -27.94 -24.77 -6.13
N MET A 394 -26.94 -23.99 -6.58
CA MET A 394 -26.59 -23.89 -8.00
C MET A 394 -26.02 -25.20 -8.53
N PHE A 395 -25.22 -25.89 -7.75
CA PHE A 395 -24.65 -27.18 -8.13
C PHE A 395 -25.71 -28.30 -8.23
N GLN A 396 -26.84 -28.18 -7.57
CA GLN A 396 -27.97 -29.11 -7.70
C GLN A 396 -28.78 -28.93 -8.99
N ARG A 397 -28.62 -27.79 -9.71
CA ARG A 397 -29.33 -27.50 -10.94
C ARG A 397 -28.65 -28.16 -12.15
N GLU A 398 -29.37 -29.02 -12.83
CA GLU A 398 -28.88 -29.73 -14.04
C GLU A 398 -28.56 -28.79 -15.19
N ASP A 399 -29.40 -27.75 -15.40
CA ASP A 399 -29.22 -26.75 -16.45
C ASP A 399 -27.87 -25.97 -16.32
N VAL A 400 -27.28 -25.93 -15.12
CA VAL A 400 -26.02 -25.25 -14.86
C VAL A 400 -24.85 -26.21 -15.06
N LEU A 401 -24.99 -27.48 -14.66
CA LEU A 401 -23.95 -28.49 -14.76
C LEU A 401 -23.70 -28.94 -16.22
N PHE A 402 -24.78 -29.12 -17.01
CA PHE A 402 -24.74 -29.62 -18.38
C PHE A 402 -24.86 -28.53 -19.45
N ARG A 403 -24.57 -27.28 -19.08
CA ARG A 403 -24.57 -26.19 -20.03
C ARG A 403 -23.38 -26.33 -20.99
N SER A 404 -23.63 -26.97 -22.13
CA SER A 404 -22.68 -27.15 -23.24
C SER A 404 -22.57 -25.91 -24.10
#